data_5383d47294bdf0f4e0834403528ebaf1
#
_entry.id   5383d47294bdf0f4e0834403528ebaf1
#
_cell.length_a   1.000
_cell.length_b   1.000
_cell.length_c   1.000
_cell.angle_alpha   90.00
_cell.angle_beta   90.00
_cell.angle_gamma   90.00
#
_symmetry.space_group_name_H-M   'P 1'
#
loop_
_entity.id
_entity.type
_entity.pdbx_description
1 polymer ?
#
loop_
_entity_poly.entity_id
_entity_poly.type
_entity_poly.pdbx_seq_one_letter_code
_entity_poly.pdbx_strand_id
1 'polypeptide(L)'
;MSTAGTPLAGTQTWFLGTGRRKEAIARVFLRAGSGKFTVNDRSVEQYFPNHAWKHEATEPLKFTNLADQVDVLVTAGGGGVGGQAGAVRMGLSRAIARFNPELRASLRKNGFLTRDSRMKERKKYGQKGARKRFQFTKR
;
A
#
# COMPACT_ATOMS: atom_id res chain seq x y z
N MET A 1 16.93 21.69 -2.44
CA MET A 1 16.42 20.36 -2.61
C MET A 1 16.37 19.98 -4.07
N SER A 2 16.74 18.78 -4.40
CA SER A 2 16.64 18.38 -5.78
C SER A 2 15.19 18.42 -6.22
N THR A 3 14.99 18.80 -7.45
CA THR A 3 13.65 18.74 -8.03
C THR A 3 13.14 17.33 -8.00
N ALA A 4 11.89 17.19 -7.64
CA ALA A 4 11.27 15.89 -7.61
C ALA A 4 11.36 15.25 -8.98
N GLY A 5 11.85 14.04 -9.00
CA GLY A 5 11.88 13.28 -10.24
C GLY A 5 13.00 13.62 -11.20
N THR A 6 13.95 14.44 -10.82
CA THR A 6 15.08 14.74 -11.69
C THR A 6 16.36 14.21 -11.05
N PRO A 7 16.73 12.98 -11.36
CA PRO A 7 17.95 12.44 -10.79
C PRO A 7 19.17 13.03 -11.46
N LEU A 8 20.20 13.25 -10.67
CA LEU A 8 21.49 13.61 -11.22
C LEU A 8 22.15 12.37 -11.82
N ALA A 9 23.08 12.60 -12.72
CA ALA A 9 23.80 11.49 -13.33
C ALA A 9 24.45 10.64 -12.24
N GLY A 10 24.15 9.35 -12.26
CA GLY A 10 24.68 8.42 -11.28
C GLY A 10 24.05 8.51 -9.90
N THR A 11 23.11 9.42 -9.70
CA THR A 11 22.42 9.59 -8.43
C THR A 11 20.93 9.68 -8.66
N GLN A 12 20.18 8.91 -7.92
CA GLN A 12 18.72 8.96 -8.05
C GLN A 12 18.11 9.27 -6.70
N THR A 13 17.09 10.11 -6.72
CA THR A 13 16.37 10.48 -5.51
C THR A 13 15.23 9.51 -5.31
N TRP A 14 15.21 8.87 -4.15
CA TRP A 14 14.10 8.01 -3.77
C TRP A 14 13.12 8.79 -2.92
N PHE A 15 11.84 8.60 -3.19
CA PHE A 15 10.77 9.18 -2.40
C PHE A 15 10.15 8.06 -1.57
N LEU A 16 10.21 8.21 -0.26
CA LEU A 16 9.78 7.17 0.66
C LEU A 16 8.34 7.41 1.10
N GLY A 17 7.55 6.36 1.09
CA GLY A 17 6.23 6.36 1.70
C GLY A 17 6.06 5.10 2.52
N THR A 18 5.55 5.23 3.73
CA THR A 18 5.27 4.10 4.60
C THR A 18 3.78 3.91 4.69
N GLY A 19 3.30 2.72 4.40
CA GLY A 19 1.89 2.38 4.50
C GLY A 19 1.68 1.30 5.53
N ARG A 20 0.50 1.31 6.14
CA ARG A 20 0.12 0.32 7.15
C ARG A 20 -1.33 -0.06 6.98
N ARG A 21 -1.62 -1.32 7.19
CA ARG A 21 -2.97 -1.83 7.26
C ARG A 21 -2.99 -3.06 8.14
N LYS A 22 -3.90 -3.09 9.12
CA LYS A 22 -3.90 -4.16 10.11
C LYS A 22 -2.53 -4.24 10.75
N GLU A 23 -1.85 -5.39 10.70
CA GLU A 23 -0.51 -5.52 11.24
C GLU A 23 0.57 -5.45 10.16
N ALA A 24 0.17 -5.25 8.91
CA ALA A 24 1.12 -5.17 7.80
C ALA A 24 1.72 -3.78 7.71
N ILE A 25 3.01 -3.75 7.37
CA ILE A 25 3.75 -2.52 7.16
C ILE A 25 4.45 -2.63 5.82
N ALA A 26 4.34 -1.59 5.00
CA ALA A 26 5.01 -1.53 3.72
C ALA A 26 5.85 -0.26 3.65
N ARG A 27 7.10 -0.42 3.26
CA ARG A 27 8.00 0.70 2.99
C ARG A 27 8.15 0.79 1.49
N VAL A 28 7.70 1.89 0.93
CA VAL A 28 7.67 2.08 -0.52
C VAL A 28 8.69 3.11 -0.91
N PHE A 29 9.55 2.74 -1.85
CA PHE A 29 10.55 3.64 -2.43
C PHE A 29 10.17 3.88 -3.88
N LEU A 30 10.06 5.14 -4.26
CA LEU A 30 9.63 5.55 -5.58
C LEU A 30 10.70 6.44 -6.21
N ARG A 31 10.97 6.22 -7.48
CA ARG A 31 11.88 7.10 -8.25
C ARG A 31 11.42 7.15 -9.69
N ALA A 32 11.88 8.15 -10.42
CA ALA A 32 11.64 8.21 -11.85
C ALA A 32 12.31 7.02 -12.53
N GLY A 33 11.60 6.36 -13.43
CA GLY A 33 12.13 5.16 -14.07
C GLY A 33 11.24 4.69 -15.19
N SER A 34 11.22 3.38 -15.42
CA SER A 34 10.59 2.78 -16.58
C SER A 34 9.34 1.96 -16.30
N GLY A 35 8.90 1.91 -15.07
CA GLY A 35 7.68 1.17 -14.73
C GLY A 35 7.92 -0.15 -14.02
N LYS A 36 9.10 -0.35 -13.47
CA LYS A 36 9.40 -1.56 -12.72
C LYS A 36 8.79 -1.50 -11.33
N PHE A 37 8.09 -2.54 -10.94
CA PHE A 37 7.44 -2.62 -9.63
C PHE A 37 7.81 -3.93 -8.96
N THR A 38 8.60 -3.86 -7.89
CA THR A 38 9.04 -5.04 -7.16
C THR A 38 8.64 -4.96 -5.70
N VAL A 39 8.25 -6.10 -5.14
CA VAL A 39 7.89 -6.24 -3.73
C VAL A 39 8.73 -7.37 -3.15
N ASN A 40 9.55 -7.06 -2.14
CA ASN A 40 10.43 -8.04 -1.50
C ASN A 40 11.24 -8.84 -2.51
N ASP A 41 11.83 -8.13 -3.48
CA ASP A 41 12.69 -8.70 -4.53
C ASP A 41 11.95 -9.59 -5.52
N ARG A 42 10.63 -9.50 -5.57
CA ARG A 42 9.81 -10.22 -6.55
C ARG A 42 8.98 -9.22 -7.31
N SER A 43 8.56 -9.60 -8.52
CA SER A 43 7.64 -8.73 -9.25
C SER A 43 6.31 -8.65 -8.49
N VAL A 44 5.57 -7.58 -8.73
CA VAL A 44 4.28 -7.42 -8.06
C VAL A 44 3.33 -8.56 -8.43
N GLU A 45 3.42 -9.08 -9.66
CA GLU A 45 2.60 -10.21 -10.09
C GLU A 45 2.92 -11.49 -9.31
N GLN A 46 4.18 -11.69 -9.00
CA GLN A 46 4.60 -12.88 -8.25
C GLN A 46 4.27 -12.76 -6.78
N TYR A 47 4.41 -11.57 -6.21
CA TYR A 47 4.16 -11.39 -4.79
C TYR A 47 2.67 -11.37 -4.48
N PHE A 48 1.86 -10.77 -5.35
CA PHE A 48 0.40 -10.74 -5.22
C PHE A 48 -0.22 -11.50 -6.38
N PRO A 49 -0.29 -12.83 -6.30
CA PRO A 49 -0.89 -13.61 -7.38
C PRO A 49 -2.39 -13.39 -7.50
N ASN A 50 -3.07 -13.01 -6.42
CA ASN A 50 -4.48 -12.71 -6.46
C ASN A 50 -4.71 -11.40 -7.19
N HIS A 51 -5.57 -11.42 -8.19
CA HIS A 51 -5.82 -10.25 -9.02
C HIS A 51 -6.32 -9.05 -8.22
N ALA A 52 -7.18 -9.29 -7.23
CA ALA A 52 -7.73 -8.22 -6.41
C ALA A 52 -6.63 -7.53 -5.58
N TRP A 53 -5.71 -8.30 -5.01
CA TRP A 53 -4.60 -7.75 -4.24
C TRP A 53 -3.63 -6.98 -5.11
N LYS A 54 -3.31 -7.52 -6.28
CA LYS A 54 -2.44 -6.83 -7.23
C LYS A 54 -3.08 -5.51 -7.66
N HIS A 55 -4.37 -5.53 -7.96
CA HIS A 55 -5.10 -4.33 -8.34
C HIS A 55 -5.04 -3.28 -7.23
N GLU A 56 -5.30 -3.69 -5.99
CA GLU A 56 -5.26 -2.79 -4.85
C GLU A 56 -3.88 -2.17 -4.68
N ALA A 57 -2.84 -2.97 -4.76
CA ALA A 57 -1.48 -2.49 -4.56
C ALA A 57 -1.04 -1.52 -5.66
N THR A 58 -1.52 -1.71 -6.88
CA THR A 58 -1.09 -0.88 -8.02
C THR A 58 -2.05 0.26 -8.35
N GLU A 59 -3.19 0.32 -7.68
CA GLU A 59 -4.23 1.29 -7.99
C GLU A 59 -3.74 2.75 -7.98
N PRO A 60 -2.94 3.19 -7.00
CA PRO A 60 -2.49 4.59 -7.01
C PRO A 60 -1.69 4.97 -8.25
N LEU A 61 -0.89 4.06 -8.78
CA LEU A 61 -0.13 4.33 -10.00
C LEU A 61 -1.05 4.49 -11.20
N LYS A 62 -2.07 3.64 -11.29
CA LYS A 62 -3.04 3.72 -12.38
C LYS A 62 -3.88 4.98 -12.27
N PHE A 63 -4.26 5.35 -11.06
CA PHE A 63 -5.04 6.55 -10.82
C PHE A 63 -4.28 7.82 -11.26
N THR A 64 -2.97 7.85 -11.03
CA THR A 64 -2.15 9.02 -11.34
C THR A 64 -1.48 8.93 -12.70
N ASN A 65 -1.65 7.82 -13.43
CA ASN A 65 -1.04 7.58 -14.73
C ASN A 65 0.49 7.61 -14.71
N LEU A 66 1.07 7.17 -13.60
CA LEU A 66 2.53 7.15 -13.44
C LEU A 66 3.13 5.77 -13.60
N ALA A 67 2.32 4.76 -13.94
CA ALA A 67 2.78 3.37 -13.94
C ALA A 67 4.02 3.14 -14.80
N ASP A 68 4.11 3.82 -15.95
CA ASP A 68 5.22 3.63 -16.87
C ASP A 68 6.32 4.66 -16.68
N GLN A 69 6.19 5.56 -15.73
CA GLN A 69 7.12 6.66 -15.54
C GLN A 69 7.97 6.54 -14.28
N VAL A 70 7.65 5.60 -13.42
CA VAL A 70 8.34 5.46 -12.13
C VAL A 70 8.70 4.02 -11.87
N ASP A 71 9.78 3.84 -11.11
CA ASP A 71 10.16 2.55 -10.56
C ASP A 71 9.77 2.52 -9.10
N VAL A 72 9.20 1.40 -8.66
CA VAL A 72 8.73 1.23 -7.29
C VAL A 72 9.43 0.02 -6.68
N LEU A 73 10.01 0.24 -5.51
CA LEU A 73 10.62 -0.81 -4.72
C LEU A 73 9.93 -0.86 -3.38
N VAL A 74 9.41 -2.02 -3.00
CA VAL A 74 8.63 -2.16 -1.79
C VAL A 74 9.24 -3.24 -0.89
N THR A 75 9.32 -2.92 0.41
CA THR A 75 9.60 -3.92 1.44
C THR A 75 8.35 -4.03 2.29
N ALA A 76 7.71 -5.18 2.23
CA ALA A 76 6.46 -5.40 2.95
C ALA A 76 6.63 -6.54 3.94
N GLY A 77 5.98 -6.43 5.09
CA GLY A 77 6.06 -7.46 6.11
C GLY A 77 4.92 -7.35 7.10
N GLY A 78 4.76 -8.40 7.88
CA GLY A 78 3.72 -8.44 8.92
C GLY A 78 2.35 -8.74 8.34
N GLY A 79 1.47 -9.26 9.20
CA GLY A 79 0.12 -9.56 8.79
C GLY A 79 0.03 -10.53 7.62
N GLY A 80 -1.08 -10.50 6.92
CA GLY A 80 -1.30 -11.34 5.75
C GLY A 80 -1.07 -10.60 4.45
N VAL A 81 -1.05 -11.35 3.35
CA VAL A 81 -0.79 -10.78 2.04
C VAL A 81 -1.84 -9.73 1.66
N GLY A 82 -3.11 -9.99 2.00
CA GLY A 82 -4.15 -9.00 1.73
C GLY A 82 -3.95 -7.69 2.47
N GLY A 83 -3.52 -7.78 3.74
CA GLY A 83 -3.19 -6.59 4.51
C GLY A 83 -1.97 -5.86 3.94
N GLN A 84 -1.00 -6.63 3.46
CA GLN A 84 0.18 -6.04 2.84
C GLN A 84 -0.18 -5.28 1.56
N ALA A 85 -1.13 -5.79 0.77
CA ALA A 85 -1.59 -5.08 -0.42
C ALA A 85 -2.17 -3.71 -0.06
N GLY A 86 -2.98 -3.65 0.98
CA GLY A 86 -3.51 -2.38 1.46
C GLY A 86 -2.44 -1.45 2.00
N ALA A 87 -1.44 -2.00 2.70
CA ALA A 87 -0.31 -1.22 3.19
C ALA A 87 0.50 -0.64 2.04
N VAL A 88 0.73 -1.44 0.99
CA VAL A 88 1.43 -0.95 -0.20
C VAL A 88 0.65 0.17 -0.86
N ARG A 89 -0.66 0.03 -0.98
CA ARG A 89 -1.49 1.07 -1.57
C ARG A 89 -1.30 2.39 -0.84
N MET A 90 -1.35 2.38 0.47
CA MET A 90 -1.19 3.60 1.26
C MET A 90 0.23 4.16 1.15
N GLY A 91 1.24 3.31 1.27
CA GLY A 91 2.63 3.74 1.17
C GLY A 91 2.97 4.31 -0.19
N LEU A 92 2.48 3.66 -1.24
CA LEU A 92 2.68 4.12 -2.60
C LEU A 92 2.02 5.48 -2.82
N SER A 93 0.81 5.68 -2.28
CA SER A 93 0.14 6.97 -2.40
C SER A 93 0.91 8.07 -1.70
N ARG A 94 1.48 7.79 -0.54
CA ARG A 94 2.31 8.76 0.18
C ARG A 94 3.58 9.09 -0.60
N ALA A 95 4.19 8.07 -1.20
CA ALA A 95 5.40 8.28 -2.00
C ALA A 95 5.09 9.13 -3.24
N ILE A 96 3.96 8.87 -3.89
CA ILE A 96 3.54 9.65 -5.05
C ILE A 96 3.27 11.11 -4.65
N ALA A 97 2.66 11.33 -3.49
CA ALA A 97 2.41 12.68 -3.02
C ALA A 97 3.70 13.45 -2.77
N ARG A 98 4.76 12.77 -2.37
CA ARG A 98 6.07 13.39 -2.23
C ARG A 98 6.75 13.60 -3.57
N PHE A 99 6.58 12.64 -4.48
CA PHE A 99 7.16 12.73 -5.82
C PHE A 99 6.55 13.89 -6.60
N ASN A 100 5.24 14.06 -6.51
CA ASN A 100 4.53 15.14 -7.17
C ASN A 100 3.48 15.69 -6.22
N PRO A 101 3.81 16.79 -5.51
CA PRO A 101 2.88 17.36 -4.53
C PRO A 101 1.54 17.81 -5.10
N GLU A 102 1.48 18.08 -6.41
CA GLU A 102 0.23 18.48 -7.03
C GLU A 102 -0.83 17.39 -7.02
N LEU A 103 -0.39 16.12 -6.92
CA LEU A 103 -1.31 14.98 -6.90
C LEU A 103 -1.86 14.70 -5.52
N ARG A 104 -1.33 15.36 -4.49
CA ARG A 104 -1.73 15.07 -3.12
C ARG A 104 -3.23 15.31 -2.88
N ALA A 105 -3.76 16.40 -3.41
CA ALA A 105 -5.17 16.73 -3.22
C ALA A 105 -6.08 15.67 -3.86
N SER A 106 -5.74 15.22 -5.07
CA SER A 106 -6.52 14.20 -5.75
C SER A 106 -6.45 12.87 -5.02
N LEU A 107 -5.27 12.50 -4.54
CA LEU A 107 -5.08 11.25 -3.79
C LEU A 107 -5.88 11.29 -2.49
N ARG A 108 -5.86 12.41 -1.80
CA ARG A 108 -6.60 12.55 -0.55
C ARG A 108 -8.11 12.49 -0.79
N LYS A 109 -8.58 13.13 -1.84
CA LYS A 109 -10.00 13.15 -2.16
C LYS A 109 -10.54 11.75 -2.43
N ASN A 110 -9.73 10.90 -3.03
CA ASN A 110 -10.13 9.54 -3.37
C ASN A 110 -9.79 8.52 -2.26
N GLY A 111 -9.33 8.97 -1.10
CA GLY A 111 -9.12 8.11 0.04
C GLY A 111 -7.83 7.32 0.03
N PHE A 112 -6.92 7.59 -0.90
CA PHE A 112 -5.67 6.85 -0.98
C PHE A 112 -4.72 7.15 0.18
N LEU A 113 -4.81 8.33 0.76
CA LEU A 113 -3.92 8.73 1.85
C LEU A 113 -4.46 8.39 3.23
N THR A 114 -5.66 7.86 3.31
CA THR A 114 -6.30 7.55 4.57
C THR A 114 -5.92 6.14 5.03
N ARG A 115 -5.47 6.04 6.27
CA ARG A 115 -5.19 4.73 6.83
C ARG A 115 -6.49 4.02 7.15
N ASP A 116 -6.60 2.77 6.71
CA ASP A 116 -7.72 1.92 7.08
C ASP A 116 -7.53 1.47 8.51
N SER A 117 -8.39 1.95 9.40
CA SER A 117 -8.26 1.67 10.83
C SER A 117 -8.85 0.32 11.23
N ARG A 118 -9.47 -0.40 10.31
CA ARG A 118 -10.07 -1.69 10.62
C ARG A 118 -9.00 -2.70 11.01
N MET A 119 -9.24 -3.38 12.11
CA MET A 119 -8.35 -4.43 12.58
C MET A 119 -9.18 -5.61 13.00
N LYS A 120 -8.53 -6.77 13.17
CA LYS A 120 -9.22 -7.95 13.63
C LYS A 120 -9.76 -7.67 15.04
N GLU A 121 -11.04 -7.83 15.21
CA GLU A 121 -11.69 -7.59 16.50
C GLU A 121 -11.40 -8.76 17.43
N ARG A 122 -11.13 -8.44 18.67
CA ARG A 122 -10.81 -9.44 19.68
C ARG A 122 -12.03 -10.31 19.99
N LYS A 123 -11.80 -11.60 20.18
CA LYS A 123 -12.82 -12.49 20.74
C LYS A 123 -13.11 -12.05 22.16
N LYS A 124 -14.38 -12.02 22.54
CA LYS A 124 -14.79 -11.61 23.87
C LYS A 124 -15.26 -12.81 24.67
N TYR A 125 -15.10 -12.75 25.97
CA TYR A 125 -15.54 -13.85 26.81
C TYR A 125 -17.05 -14.04 26.66
N GLY A 126 -17.51 -15.28 26.82
CA GLY A 126 -18.94 -15.59 26.68
C GLY A 126 -19.43 -15.63 25.24
N GLN A 127 -18.55 -15.51 24.26
CA GLN A 127 -18.91 -15.53 22.85
C GLN A 127 -17.98 -16.45 22.09
N LYS A 128 -18.45 -16.98 20.96
CA LYS A 128 -17.63 -17.84 20.12
C LYS A 128 -16.56 -17.08 19.36
N GLY A 129 -16.82 -15.82 19.07
CA GLY A 129 -15.89 -14.97 18.36
C GLY A 129 -16.06 -13.54 18.80
N ALA A 130 -15.60 -12.59 17.99
CA ALA A 130 -15.69 -11.19 18.34
C ALA A 130 -17.14 -10.73 18.49
N ARG A 131 -17.99 -11.19 17.59
CA ARG A 131 -19.41 -10.82 17.59
C ARG A 131 -20.35 -12.00 17.55
N LYS A 132 -19.83 -13.19 17.29
CA LYS A 132 -20.64 -14.39 17.22
C LYS A 132 -20.94 -14.85 18.64
N ARG A 133 -22.22 -14.96 18.97
CA ARG A 133 -22.65 -15.39 20.29
C ARG A 133 -23.05 -16.86 20.26
N PHE A 134 -23.03 -17.48 21.44
CA PHE A 134 -23.54 -18.82 21.53
C PHE A 134 -25.04 -18.80 21.25
N GLN A 135 -25.49 -19.83 20.56
CA GLN A 135 -26.91 -19.93 20.27
C GLN A 135 -27.69 -20.16 21.55
N PHE A 136 -28.72 -19.36 21.74
CA PHE A 136 -29.62 -19.56 22.89
C PHE A 136 -30.54 -20.74 22.57
N THR A 137 -30.52 -21.74 23.44
CA THR A 137 -31.36 -22.91 23.27
C THR A 137 -32.48 -22.90 24.32
N LYS A 138 -33.67 -22.83 23.83
CA LYS A 138 -34.85 -22.88 24.71
C LYS A 138 -35.40 -24.29 24.76
N ARG A 139 -35.72 -24.73 25.96
CA ARG A 139 -36.24 -26.08 26.17
C ARG A 139 -37.72 -26.03 26.42
#